data_384f7094cb06c25aec1239be3500417c
#
_entry.id   384f7094cb06c25aec1239be3500417c
#
_cell.length_a   1.000
_cell.length_b   1.000
_cell.length_c   1.000
_cell.angle_alpha   90.00
_cell.angle_beta   90.00
_cell.angle_gamma   90.00
#
_symmetry.space_group_name_H-M   'P 1'
#
loop_
_entity.id
_entity.type
_entity.pdbx_description
1 polymer ?
#
loop_
_entity_poly.entity_id
_entity_poly.type
_entity_poly.pdbx_seq_one_letter_code
_entity_poly.pdbx_strand_id
1 'polypeptide(L)'
;MSTQPSPQLSPEDYLQRETQSGVKHEYINGQIYAMAGASDAHVTLALNLATLLRPTVRQRGCRLYISDMKVRLEQRNCFYYADLFVTCDPRDRQTSLYKSFPCLVIEVLSPSTEAFDRGDKFLDYQSLETLEEYVLVNTRQQRLETFRRSTSGLWVWQGYSPPQNSVELKSIAWQGHLSDIYQDVTLEEELRS
;
A
#
# COMPACT_ATOMS: atom_id res chain seq x y z
N MET A 1 38.52 2.71 13.88
CA MET A 1 37.86 3.90 13.33
C MET A 1 36.44 3.91 13.86
N SER A 2 36.14 4.84 14.77
CA SER A 2 34.78 4.97 15.33
C SER A 2 33.92 5.72 14.31
N THR A 3 33.06 5.04 13.60
CA THR A 3 32.01 5.66 12.80
C THR A 3 30.97 6.19 13.78
N GLN A 4 30.92 7.51 13.97
CA GLN A 4 29.79 8.12 14.66
C GLN A 4 28.53 7.78 13.84
N PRO A 5 27.48 7.21 14.47
CA PRO A 5 26.21 7.00 13.77
C PRO A 5 25.69 8.38 13.32
N SER A 6 25.29 8.49 12.07
CA SER A 6 24.57 9.68 11.58
C SER A 6 23.38 9.93 12.53
N PRO A 7 23.09 11.19 12.89
CA PRO A 7 21.97 11.49 13.77
C PRO A 7 20.69 10.92 13.14
N GLN A 8 20.03 10.00 13.85
CA GLN A 8 18.77 9.44 13.42
C GLN A 8 17.69 10.52 13.50
N LEU A 9 16.94 10.69 12.43
CA LEU A 9 15.82 11.62 12.36
C LEU A 9 14.68 11.13 13.27
N SER A 10 14.09 12.02 14.08
CA SER A 10 12.90 11.66 14.84
C SER A 10 11.66 11.59 13.92
N PRO A 11 10.60 10.85 14.31
CA PRO A 11 9.34 10.86 13.58
C PRO A 11 8.74 12.26 13.40
N GLU A 12 8.84 13.11 14.41
CA GLU A 12 8.34 14.48 14.42
C GLU A 12 9.14 15.37 13.45
N ASP A 13 10.46 15.28 13.47
CA ASP A 13 11.34 16.00 12.56
C ASP A 13 11.13 15.56 11.10
N TYR A 14 10.91 14.24 10.89
CA TYR A 14 10.53 13.72 9.58
C TYR A 14 9.23 14.35 9.08
N LEU A 15 8.16 14.32 9.89
CA LEU A 15 6.88 14.89 9.49
C LEU A 15 6.98 16.39 9.17
N GLN A 16 7.73 17.15 9.96
CA GLN A 16 7.97 18.56 9.70
C GLN A 16 8.73 18.78 8.39
N ARG A 17 9.79 18.03 8.16
CA ARG A 17 10.60 18.09 6.95
C ARG A 17 9.79 17.68 5.71
N GLU A 18 9.00 16.63 5.81
CA GLU A 18 8.21 16.08 4.71
C GLU A 18 7.13 17.06 4.24
N THR A 19 6.56 17.88 5.12
CA THR A 19 5.59 18.92 4.73
C THR A 19 6.21 20.06 3.90
N GLN A 20 7.53 20.21 3.93
CA GLN A 20 8.26 21.25 3.18
C GLN A 20 9.02 20.68 1.98
N SER A 21 9.06 19.36 1.84
CA SER A 21 9.80 18.68 0.78
C SER A 21 9.01 18.71 -0.54
N GLY A 22 9.72 18.98 -1.64
CA GLY A 22 9.19 18.79 -3.00
C GLY A 22 9.23 17.34 -3.50
N VAL A 23 9.83 16.43 -2.71
CA VAL A 23 9.96 14.99 -3.01
C VAL A 23 9.43 14.22 -1.81
N LYS A 24 8.65 13.15 -2.05
CA LYS A 24 8.16 12.27 -1.00
C LYS A 24 9.27 11.33 -0.52
N HIS A 25 9.30 11.08 0.78
CA HIS A 25 10.22 10.14 1.40
C HIS A 25 9.47 9.20 2.33
N GLU A 26 9.73 7.91 2.22
CA GLU A 26 9.40 6.97 3.28
C GLU A 26 10.40 7.10 4.43
N TYR A 27 9.96 6.83 5.65
CA TYR A 27 10.79 6.89 6.85
C TYR A 27 10.86 5.51 7.50
N ILE A 28 12.06 5.03 7.75
CA ILE A 28 12.30 3.73 8.35
C ILE A 28 13.40 3.87 9.42
N ASN A 29 13.04 3.72 10.68
CA ASN A 29 13.99 3.71 11.80
C ASN A 29 15.00 4.88 11.81
N GLY A 30 14.52 6.10 11.54
CA GLY A 30 15.38 7.31 11.58
C GLY A 30 16.05 7.65 10.26
N GLN A 31 15.82 6.87 9.21
CA GLN A 31 16.32 7.12 7.86
C GLN A 31 15.18 7.47 6.90
N ILE A 32 15.47 8.26 5.90
CA ILE A 32 14.51 8.64 4.86
C ILE A 32 14.95 8.10 3.51
N TYR A 33 13.99 7.63 2.72
CA TYR A 33 14.19 7.05 1.40
C TYR A 33 13.31 7.78 0.39
N ALA A 34 13.93 8.45 -0.58
CA ALA A 34 13.19 9.16 -1.62
C ALA A 34 12.40 8.18 -2.49
N MET A 35 11.14 8.50 -2.74
CA MET A 35 10.29 7.72 -3.63
C MET A 35 10.59 8.06 -5.09
N ALA A 36 10.66 7.03 -5.93
CA ALA A 36 10.76 7.19 -7.38
C ALA A 36 9.41 7.56 -8.01
N GLY A 37 9.44 8.02 -9.25
CA GLY A 37 8.22 8.20 -10.05
C GLY A 37 7.58 6.86 -10.41
N ALA A 38 6.28 6.89 -10.73
CA ALA A 38 5.49 5.72 -11.12
C ALA A 38 5.41 5.59 -12.65
N SER A 39 5.30 4.35 -13.15
CA SER A 39 5.04 4.06 -14.57
C SER A 39 3.56 4.30 -14.92
N ASP A 40 3.25 4.36 -16.23
CA ASP A 40 1.88 4.45 -16.73
C ASP A 40 1.00 3.31 -16.19
N ALA A 41 1.46 2.06 -16.31
CA ALA A 41 0.76 0.88 -15.80
C ALA A 41 0.45 1.00 -14.29
N HIS A 42 1.42 1.47 -13.50
CA HIS A 42 1.27 1.66 -12.08
C HIS A 42 0.18 2.70 -11.75
N VAL A 43 0.22 3.86 -12.39
CA VAL A 43 -0.77 4.94 -12.17
C VAL A 43 -2.16 4.50 -12.60
N THR A 44 -2.29 3.85 -13.75
CA THR A 44 -3.58 3.36 -14.28
C THR A 44 -4.19 2.30 -13.35
N LEU A 45 -3.39 1.34 -12.86
CA LEU A 45 -3.84 0.33 -11.90
C LEU A 45 -4.31 0.97 -10.58
N ALA A 46 -3.55 1.92 -10.04
CA ALA A 46 -3.92 2.61 -8.80
C ALA A 46 -5.23 3.41 -8.98
N LEU A 47 -5.41 4.07 -10.12
CA LEU A 47 -6.64 4.80 -10.46
C LEU A 47 -7.86 3.86 -10.60
N ASN A 48 -7.71 2.75 -11.33
CA ASN A 48 -8.77 1.76 -11.53
C ASN A 48 -9.21 1.19 -10.17
N LEU A 49 -8.26 0.76 -9.33
CA LEU A 49 -8.54 0.28 -7.97
C LEU A 49 -9.26 1.32 -7.12
N ALA A 50 -8.78 2.57 -7.12
CA ALA A 50 -9.42 3.64 -6.36
C ALA A 50 -10.88 3.87 -6.83
N THR A 51 -11.11 3.84 -8.14
CA THR A 51 -12.44 4.04 -8.74
C THR A 51 -13.38 2.88 -8.38
N LEU A 52 -12.93 1.64 -8.52
CA LEU A 52 -13.73 0.45 -8.24
C LEU A 52 -14.06 0.27 -6.76
N LEU A 53 -13.11 0.57 -5.86
CA LEU A 53 -13.27 0.31 -4.43
C LEU A 53 -14.03 1.43 -3.72
N ARG A 54 -13.90 2.69 -4.17
CA ARG A 54 -14.44 3.87 -3.47
C ARG A 54 -15.93 3.80 -3.15
N PRO A 55 -16.83 3.33 -4.04
CA PRO A 55 -18.26 3.24 -3.73
C PRO A 55 -18.54 2.34 -2.52
N THR A 56 -17.97 1.13 -2.51
CA THR A 56 -18.12 0.15 -1.42
C THR A 56 -17.54 0.69 -0.11
N VAL A 57 -16.34 1.25 -0.15
CA VAL A 57 -15.67 1.83 1.03
C VAL A 57 -16.53 2.94 1.65
N ARG A 58 -17.12 3.83 0.84
CA ARG A 58 -18.01 4.89 1.33
C ARG A 58 -19.30 4.37 1.94
N GLN A 59 -19.93 3.37 1.33
CA GLN A 59 -21.16 2.75 1.86
C GLN A 59 -20.93 2.16 3.26
N ARG A 60 -19.72 1.67 3.54
CA ARG A 60 -19.31 1.13 4.84
C ARG A 60 -18.90 2.21 5.86
N GLY A 61 -18.94 3.50 5.50
CA GLY A 61 -18.47 4.60 6.35
C GLY A 61 -16.96 4.68 6.51
N CYS A 62 -16.21 3.92 5.72
CA CYS A 62 -14.75 3.89 5.67
C CYS A 62 -14.18 4.98 4.75
N ARG A 63 -12.87 5.14 4.77
CA ARG A 63 -12.12 6.07 3.91
C ARG A 63 -11.06 5.34 3.12
N LEU A 64 -10.99 5.62 1.82
CA LEU A 64 -9.91 5.21 0.93
C LEU A 64 -8.93 6.38 0.78
N TYR A 65 -7.66 6.09 0.86
CA TYR A 65 -6.56 7.00 0.58
C TYR A 65 -5.67 6.44 -0.51
N ILE A 66 -5.00 7.33 -1.24
CA ILE A 66 -4.05 7.00 -2.30
C ILE A 66 -2.74 7.76 -2.07
N SER A 67 -1.65 7.19 -2.48
CA SER A 67 -0.29 7.73 -2.76
C SER A 67 0.27 8.85 -1.88
N ASP A 68 -0.53 9.84 -1.43
CA ASP A 68 -0.05 11.03 -0.72
C ASP A 68 -0.31 10.98 0.79
N MET A 69 -1.07 9.99 1.25
CA MET A 69 -1.34 9.80 2.67
C MET A 69 -0.46 8.71 3.24
N LYS A 70 0.28 9.06 4.29
CA LYS A 70 1.18 8.14 4.98
C LYS A 70 0.42 7.14 5.87
N VAL A 71 0.94 5.92 5.93
CA VAL A 71 0.60 4.94 6.98
C VAL A 71 1.71 4.96 8.03
N ARG A 72 1.35 5.20 9.28
CA ARG A 72 2.26 5.16 10.44
C ARG A 72 2.25 3.75 11.05
N LEU A 73 3.42 3.14 11.13
CA LEU A 73 3.66 1.87 11.82
C LEU A 73 4.47 2.15 13.09
N GLU A 74 3.79 2.43 14.19
CA GLU A 74 4.43 2.90 15.42
C GLU A 74 5.41 1.87 16.00
N GLN A 75 4.99 0.60 16.06
CA GLN A 75 5.82 -0.50 16.58
C GLN A 75 7.09 -0.74 15.75
N ARG A 76 7.09 -0.35 14.49
CA ARG A 76 8.22 -0.49 13.55
C ARG A 76 8.99 0.80 13.35
N ASN A 77 8.52 1.89 13.96
CA ASN A 77 9.07 3.23 13.76
C ASN A 77 9.20 3.62 12.27
N CYS A 78 8.12 3.37 11.49
CA CYS A 78 8.09 3.61 10.05
C CYS A 78 6.91 4.51 9.64
N PHE A 79 7.09 5.24 8.53
CA PHE A 79 6.03 5.84 7.72
C PHE A 79 6.19 5.38 6.28
N TYR A 80 5.16 4.76 5.75
CA TYR A 80 5.11 4.33 4.35
C TYR A 80 4.03 5.09 3.59
N TYR A 81 4.25 5.30 2.29
CA TYR A 81 3.25 5.76 1.36
C TYR A 81 2.72 4.55 0.57
N ALA A 82 1.68 3.91 1.09
CA ALA A 82 0.99 2.87 0.33
C ALA A 82 0.33 3.44 -0.92
N ASP A 83 0.31 2.69 -2.02
CA ASP A 83 -0.37 3.14 -3.23
C ASP A 83 -1.86 3.36 -2.98
N LEU A 84 -2.51 2.41 -2.27
CA LEU A 84 -3.86 2.59 -1.74
C LEU A 84 -3.97 1.96 -0.35
N PHE A 85 -4.81 2.55 0.49
CA PHE A 85 -5.24 1.87 1.71
C PHE A 85 -6.62 2.33 2.16
N VAL A 86 -7.28 1.49 2.95
CA VAL A 86 -8.59 1.75 3.52
C VAL A 86 -8.52 1.70 5.03
N THR A 87 -9.12 2.68 5.68
CA THR A 87 -9.36 2.66 7.13
C THR A 87 -10.83 2.87 7.45
N CYS A 88 -11.35 2.07 8.38
CA CYS A 88 -12.68 2.21 8.95
C CYS A 88 -12.63 2.71 10.40
N ASP A 89 -11.44 2.84 10.96
CA ASP A 89 -11.22 3.22 12.35
C ASP A 89 -11.42 4.73 12.58
N PRO A 90 -12.29 5.13 13.53
CA PRO A 90 -12.53 6.54 13.83
C PRO A 90 -11.31 7.27 14.38
N ARG A 91 -10.33 6.57 14.97
CA ARG A 91 -9.06 7.15 15.44
C ARG A 91 -8.28 7.82 14.32
N ASP A 92 -8.36 7.30 13.11
CA ASP A 92 -7.70 7.88 11.92
C ASP A 92 -8.32 9.20 11.45
N ARG A 93 -9.40 9.66 12.08
CA ARG A 93 -9.98 11.00 11.83
C ARG A 93 -9.27 12.11 12.60
N GLN A 94 -8.46 11.75 13.60
CA GLN A 94 -7.83 12.69 14.54
C GLN A 94 -6.56 13.36 13.98
N THR A 95 -5.93 12.76 12.97
CA THR A 95 -4.74 13.33 12.34
C THR A 95 -4.92 13.49 10.83
N SER A 96 -4.39 14.60 10.28
CA SER A 96 -4.38 14.90 8.85
C SER A 96 -3.10 14.45 8.15
N LEU A 97 -1.99 14.19 8.89
CA LEU A 97 -0.68 13.94 8.33
C LEU A 97 -0.41 12.47 7.99
N TYR A 98 -1.07 11.56 8.72
CA TYR A 98 -0.91 10.11 8.53
C TYR A 98 -2.12 9.35 9.07
N LYS A 99 -2.17 8.04 8.82
CA LYS A 99 -3.16 7.10 9.36
C LYS A 99 -2.43 5.91 9.97
N SER A 100 -2.98 5.34 11.07
CA SER A 100 -2.31 4.27 11.81
C SER A 100 -3.12 2.98 11.91
N PHE A 101 -4.35 2.99 11.42
CA PHE A 101 -5.30 1.90 11.64
C PHE A 101 -5.96 1.41 10.34
N PRO A 102 -5.19 1.18 9.23
CA PRO A 102 -5.76 0.64 8.02
C PRO A 102 -6.24 -0.81 8.24
N CYS A 103 -7.34 -1.18 7.58
CA CYS A 103 -7.81 -2.57 7.49
C CYS A 103 -7.38 -3.25 6.19
N LEU A 104 -7.10 -2.47 5.15
CA LEU A 104 -6.62 -2.94 3.85
C LEU A 104 -5.47 -2.05 3.39
N VAL A 105 -4.40 -2.66 2.89
CA VAL A 105 -3.29 -2.00 2.19
C VAL A 105 -3.11 -2.67 0.84
N ILE A 106 -2.91 -1.87 -0.22
CA ILE A 106 -2.66 -2.33 -1.59
C ILE A 106 -1.39 -1.65 -2.09
N GLU A 107 -0.44 -2.44 -2.58
CA GLU A 107 0.76 -1.98 -3.27
C GLU A 107 0.72 -2.45 -4.73
N VAL A 108 0.97 -1.53 -5.64
CA VAL A 108 1.13 -1.81 -7.07
C VAL A 108 2.61 -2.02 -7.33
N LEU A 109 2.98 -3.22 -7.67
CA LEU A 109 4.39 -3.63 -7.78
C LEU A 109 5.09 -2.93 -8.94
N SER A 110 6.27 -2.38 -8.65
CA SER A 110 7.21 -1.91 -9.66
C SER A 110 8.47 -2.79 -9.66
N PRO A 111 9.24 -2.85 -10.75
CA PRO A 111 10.48 -3.63 -10.78
C PRO A 111 11.49 -3.24 -9.69
N SER A 112 11.46 -1.98 -9.24
CA SER A 112 12.40 -1.46 -8.23
C SER A 112 11.96 -1.73 -6.79
N THR A 113 10.66 -1.88 -6.52
CA THR A 113 10.12 -2.01 -5.16
C THR A 113 9.56 -3.40 -4.85
N GLU A 114 9.28 -4.23 -5.87
CA GLU A 114 8.62 -5.54 -5.71
C GLU A 114 9.24 -6.42 -4.61
N ALA A 115 10.55 -6.50 -4.53
CA ALA A 115 11.21 -7.33 -3.52
C ALA A 115 10.96 -6.80 -2.09
N PHE A 116 10.95 -5.48 -1.92
CA PHE A 116 10.67 -4.82 -0.65
C PHE A 116 9.19 -4.94 -0.26
N ASP A 117 8.27 -4.70 -1.20
CA ASP A 117 6.82 -4.80 -0.97
C ASP A 117 6.39 -6.24 -0.61
N ARG A 118 7.04 -7.25 -1.21
CA ARG A 118 6.81 -8.68 -0.89
C ARG A 118 7.47 -9.14 0.42
N GLY A 119 8.51 -8.45 0.85
CA GLY A 119 9.35 -8.83 2.00
C GLY A 119 9.19 -7.91 3.20
N ASP A 120 10.19 -7.08 3.45
CA ASP A 120 10.32 -6.29 4.67
C ASP A 120 9.14 -5.34 4.90
N LYS A 121 8.62 -4.67 3.86
CA LYS A 121 7.47 -3.77 3.97
C LYS A 121 6.21 -4.54 4.42
N PHE A 122 5.97 -5.74 3.87
CA PHE A 122 4.87 -6.59 4.31
C PHE A 122 5.05 -7.06 5.77
N LEU A 123 6.27 -7.47 6.16
CA LEU A 123 6.56 -7.83 7.55
C LEU A 123 6.29 -6.67 8.52
N ASP A 124 6.63 -5.46 8.13
CA ASP A 124 6.33 -4.28 8.91
C ASP A 124 4.83 -4.02 9.03
N TYR A 125 4.09 -4.11 7.92
CA TYR A 125 2.62 -3.96 7.90
C TYR A 125 1.91 -5.00 8.76
N GLN A 126 2.46 -6.20 8.94
CA GLN A 126 1.89 -7.22 9.83
C GLN A 126 1.84 -6.79 11.31
N SER A 127 2.62 -5.79 11.70
CA SER A 127 2.58 -5.20 13.05
C SER A 127 1.32 -4.41 13.35
N LEU A 128 0.56 -4.02 12.32
CA LEU A 128 -0.72 -3.31 12.48
C LEU A 128 -1.82 -4.29 12.87
N GLU A 129 -2.37 -4.13 14.07
CA GLU A 129 -3.43 -5.00 14.59
C GLU A 129 -4.73 -4.92 13.76
N THR A 130 -5.00 -3.74 13.19
CA THR A 130 -6.20 -3.48 12.39
C THR A 130 -6.10 -3.98 10.95
N LEU A 131 -4.89 -4.31 10.47
CA LEU A 131 -4.71 -4.78 9.11
C LEU A 131 -5.24 -6.21 8.95
N GLU A 132 -6.26 -6.36 8.15
CA GLU A 132 -6.92 -7.63 7.82
C GLU A 132 -6.44 -8.20 6.49
N GLU A 133 -6.07 -7.33 5.54
CA GLU A 133 -5.72 -7.75 4.19
C GLU A 133 -4.61 -6.87 3.60
N TYR A 134 -3.60 -7.52 3.01
CA TYR A 134 -2.53 -6.90 2.23
C TYR A 134 -2.60 -7.42 0.80
N VAL A 135 -2.54 -6.53 -0.18
CA VAL A 135 -2.75 -6.86 -1.59
C VAL A 135 -1.57 -6.37 -2.43
N LEU A 136 -1.12 -7.23 -3.33
CA LEU A 136 -0.09 -6.92 -4.31
C LEU A 136 -0.68 -7.02 -5.71
N VAL A 137 -0.49 -5.98 -6.53
CA VAL A 137 -0.98 -5.90 -7.90
C VAL A 137 0.19 -5.77 -8.87
N ASN A 138 0.28 -6.67 -9.83
CA ASN A 138 1.45 -6.76 -10.71
C ASN A 138 1.29 -5.86 -11.94
N THR A 139 2.35 -5.10 -12.33
CA THR A 139 2.36 -4.23 -13.52
C THR A 139 2.78 -4.93 -14.80
N ARG A 140 3.36 -6.15 -14.71
CA ARG A 140 3.90 -6.90 -15.87
C ARG A 140 2.95 -7.97 -16.40
N GLN A 141 2.04 -8.43 -15.56
CA GLN A 141 1.06 -9.46 -15.92
C GLN A 141 -0.25 -9.24 -15.14
N GLN A 142 -1.37 -9.68 -15.70
CA GLN A 142 -2.65 -9.64 -15.00
C GLN A 142 -2.64 -10.61 -13.82
N ARG A 143 -2.17 -10.13 -12.69
CA ARG A 143 -2.06 -10.90 -11.45
C ARG A 143 -2.27 -10.00 -10.23
N LEU A 144 -3.13 -10.45 -9.34
CA LEU A 144 -3.37 -9.88 -8.03
C LEU A 144 -3.18 -10.96 -6.97
N GLU A 145 -2.54 -10.61 -5.87
CA GLU A 145 -2.30 -11.50 -4.74
C GLU A 145 -2.85 -10.87 -3.48
N THR A 146 -3.58 -11.63 -2.69
CA THR A 146 -4.05 -11.20 -1.37
C THR A 146 -3.39 -12.03 -0.28
N PHE A 147 -3.02 -11.35 0.80
CA PHE A 147 -2.62 -11.96 2.07
C PHE A 147 -3.65 -11.54 3.10
N ARG A 148 -4.43 -12.48 3.61
CA ARG A 148 -5.50 -12.22 4.58
C ARG A 148 -5.12 -12.73 5.94
N ARG A 149 -5.34 -11.92 6.97
CA ARG A 149 -5.16 -12.36 8.35
C ARG A 149 -6.34 -13.24 8.75
N SER A 150 -6.05 -14.49 9.14
CA SER A 150 -7.03 -15.43 9.68
C SER A 150 -7.37 -15.09 11.13
N THR A 151 -8.45 -15.69 11.66
CA THR A 151 -8.81 -15.58 13.07
C THR A 151 -7.76 -16.13 14.04
N SER A 152 -6.88 -17.01 13.55
CA SER A 152 -5.72 -17.52 14.31
C SER A 152 -4.48 -16.63 14.18
N GLY A 153 -4.55 -15.50 13.49
CA GLY A 153 -3.42 -14.57 13.28
C GLY A 153 -2.48 -14.95 12.13
N LEU A 154 -2.74 -16.07 11.43
CA LEU A 154 -1.94 -16.47 10.27
C LEU A 154 -2.33 -15.68 9.02
N TRP A 155 -1.36 -15.40 8.16
CA TRP A 155 -1.58 -14.79 6.87
C TRP A 155 -1.79 -15.86 5.79
N VAL A 156 -2.97 -15.85 5.19
CA VAL A 156 -3.38 -16.80 4.14
C VAL A 156 -3.24 -16.14 2.79
N TRP A 157 -2.40 -16.69 1.94
CA TRP A 157 -2.20 -16.21 0.57
C TRP A 157 -3.25 -16.76 -0.39
N GLN A 158 -3.69 -15.91 -1.31
CA GLN A 158 -4.51 -16.29 -2.47
C GLN A 158 -4.09 -15.49 -3.69
N GLY A 159 -3.85 -16.16 -4.83
CA GLY A 159 -3.55 -15.52 -6.10
C GLY A 159 -4.77 -15.51 -7.03
N TYR A 160 -4.86 -14.46 -7.85
CA TYR A 160 -5.85 -14.29 -8.91
C TYR A 160 -5.10 -13.98 -10.21
N SER A 161 -5.38 -14.77 -11.26
CA SER A 161 -4.84 -14.63 -12.61
C SER A 161 -5.74 -15.29 -13.63
N PRO A 162 -5.72 -14.90 -14.91
CA PRO A 162 -6.51 -15.59 -15.94
C PRO A 162 -6.26 -17.10 -15.97
N PRO A 163 -7.28 -17.92 -16.24
CA PRO A 163 -8.65 -17.55 -16.64
C PRO A 163 -9.57 -17.15 -15.48
N GLN A 164 -9.10 -17.20 -14.22
CA GLN A 164 -9.88 -16.77 -13.07
C GLN A 164 -10.01 -15.24 -13.08
N ASN A 165 -11.23 -14.74 -13.19
CA ASN A 165 -11.49 -13.30 -13.28
C ASN A 165 -12.11 -12.68 -12.02
N SER A 166 -12.73 -13.49 -11.15
CA SER A 166 -13.40 -12.98 -9.94
C SER A 166 -12.38 -12.75 -8.83
N VAL A 167 -12.35 -11.52 -8.32
CA VAL A 167 -11.50 -11.07 -7.21
C VAL A 167 -12.37 -10.67 -6.02
N GLU A 168 -11.97 -11.07 -4.82
CA GLU A 168 -12.65 -10.74 -3.58
C GLU A 168 -11.67 -10.08 -2.60
N LEU A 169 -12.04 -8.89 -2.09
CA LEU A 169 -11.35 -8.22 -0.98
C LEU A 169 -12.26 -8.25 0.25
N LYS A 170 -11.98 -9.21 1.15
CA LYS A 170 -12.88 -9.53 2.29
C LYS A 170 -12.91 -8.44 3.34
N SER A 171 -11.79 -7.79 3.61
CA SER A 171 -11.65 -6.73 4.60
C SER A 171 -12.63 -5.57 4.37
N ILE A 172 -13.00 -5.33 3.13
CA ILE A 172 -13.95 -4.28 2.74
C ILE A 172 -15.24 -4.80 2.11
N ALA A 173 -15.44 -6.15 2.08
CA ALA A 173 -16.58 -6.82 1.46
C ALA A 173 -16.80 -6.40 -0.01
N TRP A 174 -15.72 -6.27 -0.77
CA TRP A 174 -15.75 -5.93 -2.18
C TRP A 174 -15.53 -7.17 -3.04
N GLN A 175 -16.28 -7.25 -4.13
CA GLN A 175 -16.09 -8.24 -5.19
C GLN A 175 -16.14 -7.55 -6.54
N GLY A 176 -15.29 -7.99 -7.47
CA GLY A 176 -15.20 -7.45 -8.83
C GLY A 176 -14.42 -8.37 -9.75
N HIS A 177 -14.04 -7.86 -10.91
CA HIS A 177 -13.32 -8.62 -11.92
C HIS A 177 -11.88 -8.14 -12.08
N LEU A 178 -10.97 -9.10 -12.25
CA LEU A 178 -9.57 -8.82 -12.54
C LEU A 178 -9.43 -7.99 -13.82
N SER A 179 -10.25 -8.27 -14.85
CA SER A 179 -10.31 -7.52 -16.09
C SER A 179 -10.65 -6.04 -15.89
N ASP A 180 -11.48 -5.69 -14.90
CA ASP A 180 -11.84 -4.30 -14.62
C ASP A 180 -10.69 -3.56 -13.94
N ILE A 181 -9.93 -4.25 -13.08
CA ILE A 181 -8.72 -3.71 -12.45
C ILE A 181 -7.66 -3.39 -13.51
N TYR A 182 -7.54 -4.25 -14.53
CA TYR A 182 -6.56 -4.11 -15.61
C TYR A 182 -7.10 -3.42 -16.86
N GLN A 183 -8.27 -2.77 -16.80
CA GLN A 183 -8.81 -2.02 -17.91
C GLN A 183 -7.86 -0.89 -18.31
N ASP A 184 -7.60 -0.73 -19.61
CA ASP A 184 -6.73 0.28 -20.20
C ASP A 184 -5.26 0.27 -19.69
N VAL A 185 -4.82 -0.82 -19.08
CA VAL A 185 -3.44 -1.01 -18.62
C VAL A 185 -2.58 -1.61 -19.73
N THR A 186 -1.55 -0.88 -20.14
CA THR A 186 -0.48 -1.46 -20.97
C THR A 186 0.56 -2.10 -20.07
N LEU A 187 0.67 -3.44 -20.11
CA LEU A 187 1.60 -4.18 -19.26
C LEU A 187 3.05 -3.88 -19.61
N GLU A 188 3.93 -3.77 -18.64
CA GLU A 188 5.34 -3.39 -18.83
C GLU A 188 6.16 -4.38 -19.67
N GLU A 189 5.74 -5.65 -19.76
CA GLU A 189 6.36 -6.65 -20.63
C GLU A 189 6.02 -6.44 -22.11
N GLU A 190 4.82 -5.93 -22.42
CA GLU A 190 4.37 -5.65 -23.78
C GLU A 190 5.15 -4.48 -24.42
N LEU A 191 5.69 -3.56 -23.61
CA LEU A 191 6.48 -2.43 -24.08
C LEU A 191 7.92 -2.80 -24.47
N ARG A 192 8.37 -4.04 -24.19
CA ARG A 192 9.73 -4.51 -24.47
C ARG A 192 9.81 -5.46 -25.68
N SER A 193 8.66 -5.82 -26.25
CA SER A 193 8.51 -6.66 -27.45
C SER A 193 8.34 -5.80 -28.71
#